data_d8c62d4ddfaf8763213788fcead6795b
#
_entry.id   d8c62d4ddfaf8763213788fcead6795b
#
_cell.length_a   1.000
_cell.length_b   1.000
_cell.length_c   1.000
_cell.angle_alpha   90.00
_cell.angle_beta   90.00
_cell.angle_gamma   90.00
#
_symmetry.space_group_name_H-M   'P 1'
#
loop_
_entity.id
_entity.type
_entity.pdbx_description
1 polymer ?
#
loop_
_entity_poly.entity_id
_entity_poly.type
_entity_poly.pdbx_seq_one_letter_code
_entity_poly.pdbx_strand_id
1 'polypeptide(L)'
;MLFRSFRLMAMGKISAHELEGVLEQELEAIHEELVQPSKSLHKIAEAMPGFGILAAVLGIVMAMNQVADGAGSGEIAVMVAAAMVGTFIGIFFCYGVLDPLSNMMKQLVHEELASLESVKVVLVTHVAGKPPLLAIDAGRRLVQLNIKPSFARLEGWIDKM
;
A
#
# COMPACT_ATOMS: atom_id res chain seq x y z
N MET A 1 -15.00 10.99 10.30
CA MET A 1 -13.79 10.96 11.13
C MET A 1 -13.51 12.31 11.79
N LEU A 2 -12.92 13.29 11.13
CA LEU A 2 -12.54 14.60 11.68
C LEU A 2 -13.66 15.35 12.42
N PHE A 3 -14.92 15.30 11.94
CA PHE A 3 -16.05 15.95 12.61
C PHE A 3 -16.32 15.47 14.03
N ARG A 4 -16.14 14.18 14.30
CA ARG A 4 -16.32 13.62 15.64
C ARG A 4 -15.21 14.11 16.59
N SER A 5 -13.98 14.13 16.12
CA SER A 5 -12.83 14.61 16.88
C SER A 5 -12.93 16.11 17.19
N PHE A 6 -13.32 16.92 16.20
CA PHE A 6 -13.60 18.35 16.40
C PHE A 6 -14.72 18.59 17.40
N ARG A 7 -15.79 17.79 17.37
CA ARG A 7 -16.90 17.90 18.32
C ARG A 7 -16.46 17.57 19.75
N LEU A 8 -15.63 16.54 19.92
CA LEU A 8 -15.07 16.15 21.23
C LEU A 8 -14.13 17.25 21.78
N MET A 9 -13.31 17.86 20.92
CA MET A 9 -12.46 19.00 21.28
C MET A 9 -13.29 20.22 21.70
N ALA A 10 -14.35 20.56 20.94
CA ALA A 10 -15.21 21.69 21.23
C ALA A 10 -15.97 21.56 22.57
N MET A 11 -16.23 20.34 23.03
CA MET A 11 -16.84 20.07 24.32
C MET A 11 -15.89 20.24 25.51
N GLY A 12 -14.56 20.40 25.27
CA GLY A 12 -13.56 20.59 26.32
C GLY A 12 -13.41 19.40 27.31
N LYS A 13 -13.93 18.23 26.95
CA LYS A 13 -14.04 17.06 27.83
C LYS A 13 -13.00 15.97 27.57
N ILE A 14 -12.08 16.18 26.63
CA ILE A 14 -11.09 15.18 26.22
C ILE A 14 -9.69 15.70 26.52
N SER A 15 -8.87 14.88 27.15
CA SER A 15 -7.43 15.16 27.32
C SER A 15 -6.67 14.92 26.01
N ALA A 16 -5.49 15.54 25.87
CA ALA A 16 -4.64 15.34 24.70
C ALA A 16 -4.27 13.85 24.50
N HIS A 17 -4.02 13.13 25.58
CA HIS A 17 -3.67 11.71 25.55
C HIS A 17 -4.84 10.82 25.11
N GLU A 18 -6.05 11.10 25.61
CA GLU A 18 -7.26 10.36 25.19
C GLU A 18 -7.58 10.62 23.70
N LEU A 19 -7.43 11.87 23.26
CA LEU A 19 -7.62 12.23 21.85
C LEU A 19 -6.60 11.50 20.95
N GLU A 20 -5.34 11.45 21.36
CA GLU A 20 -4.28 10.74 20.66
C GLU A 20 -4.61 9.26 20.50
N GLY A 21 -5.01 8.59 21.59
CA GLY A 21 -5.38 7.17 21.55
C GLY A 21 -6.57 6.87 20.61
N VAL A 22 -7.61 7.74 20.65
CA VAL A 22 -8.76 7.59 19.73
C VAL A 22 -8.36 7.77 18.28
N LEU A 23 -7.58 8.82 17.97
CA LEU A 23 -7.13 9.09 16.61
C LEU A 23 -6.17 8.01 16.10
N GLU A 24 -5.34 7.43 16.95
CA GLU A 24 -4.43 6.34 16.60
C GLU A 24 -5.19 5.08 16.21
N GLN A 25 -6.18 4.66 17.01
CA GLN A 25 -7.04 3.53 16.69
C GLN A 25 -7.82 3.74 15.39
N GLU A 26 -8.32 4.97 15.14
CA GLU A 26 -9.00 5.30 13.89
C GLU A 26 -8.04 5.24 12.69
N LEU A 27 -6.82 5.73 12.82
CA LEU A 27 -5.79 5.67 11.77
C LEU A 27 -5.38 4.22 11.46
N GLU A 28 -5.22 3.39 12.50
CA GLU A 28 -4.89 1.98 12.32
C GLU A 28 -5.99 1.23 11.58
N ALA A 29 -7.26 1.47 11.94
CA ALA A 29 -8.40 0.88 11.24
C ALA A 29 -8.45 1.31 9.76
N ILE A 30 -8.22 2.58 9.46
CA ILE A 30 -8.16 3.10 8.09
C ILE A 30 -6.97 2.49 7.34
N HIS A 31 -5.80 2.39 7.97
CA HIS A 31 -4.63 1.76 7.37
C HIS A 31 -4.91 0.31 6.97
N GLU A 32 -5.51 -0.46 7.87
CA GLU A 32 -5.86 -1.85 7.58
C GLU A 32 -6.84 -1.96 6.40
N GLU A 33 -7.85 -1.09 6.35
CA GLU A 33 -8.83 -1.08 5.26
C GLU A 33 -8.19 -0.69 3.91
N LEU A 34 -7.42 0.39 3.88
CA LEU A 34 -6.79 0.89 2.65
C LEU A 34 -5.72 -0.05 2.09
N VAL A 35 -5.03 -0.81 2.94
CA VAL A 35 -3.97 -1.75 2.52
C VAL A 35 -4.54 -3.06 1.98
N GLN A 36 -5.80 -3.42 2.27
CA GLN A 36 -6.39 -4.70 1.85
C GLN A 36 -6.34 -4.97 0.34
N PRO A 37 -6.68 -4.02 -0.57
CA PRO A 37 -6.59 -4.27 -2.01
C PRO A 37 -5.18 -4.60 -2.46
N SER A 38 -4.17 -3.88 -1.94
CA SER A 38 -2.76 -4.12 -2.24
C SER A 38 -2.30 -5.49 -1.73
N LYS A 39 -2.66 -5.88 -0.50
CA LYS A 39 -2.38 -7.23 0.04
C LYS A 39 -3.01 -8.33 -0.80
N SER A 40 -4.24 -8.12 -1.27
CA SER A 40 -4.95 -9.09 -2.11
C SER A 40 -4.26 -9.25 -3.47
N LEU A 41 -3.86 -8.14 -4.09
CA LEU A 41 -3.14 -8.16 -5.36
C LEU A 41 -1.77 -8.85 -5.22
N HIS A 42 -1.06 -8.60 -4.12
CA HIS A 42 0.22 -9.23 -3.84
C HIS A 42 0.09 -10.75 -3.68
N LYS A 43 -0.95 -11.24 -2.98
CA LYS A 43 -1.23 -12.68 -2.88
C LYS A 43 -1.50 -13.32 -4.24
N ILE A 44 -2.18 -12.63 -5.15
CA ILE A 44 -2.40 -13.11 -6.51
C ILE A 44 -1.05 -13.17 -7.25
N ALA A 45 -0.22 -12.12 -7.12
CA ALA A 45 1.12 -12.08 -7.72
C ALA A 45 1.98 -13.27 -7.26
N GLU A 46 2.01 -13.56 -5.97
CA GLU A 46 2.76 -14.69 -5.39
C GLU A 46 2.28 -16.05 -5.90
N ALA A 47 1.01 -16.21 -6.25
CA ALA A 47 0.47 -17.45 -6.78
C ALA A 47 0.82 -17.68 -8.26
N MET A 48 1.11 -16.62 -9.04
CA MET A 48 1.33 -16.72 -10.49
C MET A 48 2.51 -17.61 -10.90
N PRO A 49 3.70 -17.57 -10.26
CA PRO A 49 4.79 -18.49 -10.58
C PRO A 49 4.40 -19.95 -10.33
N GLY A 50 3.63 -20.23 -9.28
CA GLY A 50 3.11 -21.55 -8.99
C GLY A 50 2.21 -22.10 -10.09
N PHE A 51 1.30 -21.29 -10.62
CA PHE A 51 0.48 -21.66 -11.77
C PHE A 51 1.32 -21.85 -13.04
N GLY A 52 2.38 -21.06 -13.24
CA GLY A 52 3.32 -21.25 -14.33
C GLY A 52 4.04 -22.59 -14.28
N ILE A 53 4.50 -23.00 -13.08
CA ILE A 53 5.12 -24.31 -12.87
C ILE A 53 4.10 -25.44 -13.10
N LEU A 54 2.88 -25.29 -12.58
CA LEU A 54 1.81 -26.26 -12.80
C LEU A 54 1.51 -26.48 -14.28
N ALA A 55 1.42 -25.39 -15.04
CA ALA A 55 1.22 -25.44 -16.49
C ALA A 55 2.36 -26.16 -17.20
N ALA A 56 3.62 -25.90 -16.80
CA ALA A 56 4.79 -26.57 -17.38
C ALA A 56 4.77 -28.09 -17.08
N VAL A 57 4.46 -28.49 -15.85
CA VAL A 57 4.37 -29.91 -15.46
C VAL A 57 3.28 -30.62 -16.27
N LEU A 58 2.09 -30.03 -16.38
CA LEU A 58 1.01 -30.57 -17.19
C LEU A 58 1.41 -30.70 -18.67
N GLY A 59 2.09 -29.70 -19.22
CA GLY A 59 2.59 -29.74 -20.60
C GLY A 59 3.61 -30.85 -20.84
N ILE A 60 4.51 -31.09 -19.86
CA ILE A 60 5.46 -32.21 -19.93
C ILE A 60 4.74 -33.56 -19.85
N VAL A 61 3.74 -33.71 -18.97
CA VAL A 61 2.93 -34.94 -18.88
C VAL A 61 2.23 -35.21 -20.21
N MET A 62 1.66 -34.18 -20.84
CA MET A 62 1.05 -34.32 -22.17
C MET A 62 2.06 -34.74 -23.25
N ALA A 63 3.26 -34.15 -23.24
CA ALA A 63 4.33 -34.54 -24.16
C ALA A 63 4.78 -36.01 -23.98
N MET A 64 4.84 -36.48 -22.70
CA MET A 64 5.18 -37.88 -22.41
C MET A 64 4.11 -38.85 -22.90
N ASN A 65 2.83 -38.52 -22.83
CA ASN A 65 1.76 -39.34 -23.38
C ASN A 65 1.92 -39.51 -24.91
N GLN A 66 2.33 -38.43 -25.60
CA GLN A 66 2.57 -38.49 -27.07
C GLN A 66 3.77 -39.39 -27.44
N VAL A 67 4.76 -39.52 -26.52
CA VAL A 67 5.85 -40.50 -26.74
C VAL A 67 5.30 -41.94 -26.77
N ALA A 68 4.34 -42.26 -25.92
CA ALA A 68 3.68 -43.58 -25.87
C ALA A 68 2.91 -43.84 -27.18
N ASP A 69 2.38 -42.80 -27.83
CA ASP A 69 1.65 -42.88 -29.10
C ASP A 69 2.57 -42.87 -30.31
N GLY A 70 3.90 -42.84 -30.12
CA GLY A 70 4.89 -42.92 -31.21
C GLY A 70 5.29 -41.59 -31.82
N ALA A 71 5.04 -40.49 -31.17
CA ALA A 71 5.46 -39.15 -31.62
C ALA A 71 6.97 -39.04 -31.78
N GLY A 72 7.42 -38.32 -32.84
CA GLY A 72 8.81 -38.07 -33.10
C GLY A 72 9.47 -37.13 -32.10
N SER A 73 10.78 -37.21 -31.95
CA SER A 73 11.55 -36.37 -31.01
C SER A 73 11.35 -34.85 -31.28
N GLY A 74 11.14 -34.44 -32.51
CA GLY A 74 10.86 -33.03 -32.84
C GLY A 74 9.52 -32.54 -32.34
N GLU A 75 8.48 -33.38 -32.40
CA GLU A 75 7.14 -33.02 -31.87
C GLU A 75 7.17 -32.88 -30.34
N ILE A 76 7.86 -33.78 -29.66
CA ILE A 76 8.05 -33.75 -28.23
C ILE A 76 8.78 -32.48 -27.81
N ALA A 77 9.85 -32.10 -28.52
CA ALA A 77 10.62 -30.89 -28.24
C ALA A 77 9.75 -29.62 -28.35
N VAL A 78 8.87 -29.54 -29.33
CA VAL A 78 7.93 -28.42 -29.49
C VAL A 78 6.93 -28.35 -28.31
N MET A 79 6.40 -29.48 -27.86
CA MET A 79 5.47 -29.56 -26.73
C MET A 79 6.14 -29.14 -25.41
N VAL A 80 7.37 -29.59 -25.16
CA VAL A 80 8.14 -29.20 -23.98
C VAL A 80 8.46 -27.70 -24.02
N ALA A 81 8.85 -27.16 -25.16
CA ALA A 81 9.10 -25.74 -25.34
C ALA A 81 7.83 -24.92 -25.05
N ALA A 82 6.67 -25.33 -25.56
CA ALA A 82 5.39 -24.69 -25.30
C ALA A 82 5.01 -24.74 -23.79
N ALA A 83 5.27 -25.87 -23.12
CA ALA A 83 5.06 -26.00 -21.68
C ALA A 83 5.89 -24.99 -20.85
N MET A 84 7.14 -24.75 -21.26
CA MET A 84 8.02 -23.80 -20.57
C MET A 84 7.55 -22.34 -20.71
N VAL A 85 6.80 -22.00 -21.77
CA VAL A 85 6.19 -20.68 -21.93
C VAL A 85 5.24 -20.37 -20.78
N GLY A 86 4.52 -21.35 -20.25
CA GLY A 86 3.65 -21.18 -19.08
C GLY A 86 4.40 -20.68 -17.86
N THR A 87 5.58 -21.24 -17.58
CA THR A 87 6.44 -20.77 -16.47
C THR A 87 6.92 -19.35 -16.70
N PHE A 88 7.36 -19.04 -17.92
CA PHE A 88 7.80 -17.69 -18.27
C PHE A 88 6.68 -16.66 -18.05
N ILE A 89 5.48 -16.95 -18.51
CA ILE A 89 4.31 -16.07 -18.36
C ILE A 89 3.97 -15.88 -16.87
N GLY A 90 3.97 -16.95 -16.08
CA GLY A 90 3.69 -16.87 -14.65
C GLY A 90 4.68 -15.96 -13.90
N ILE A 91 5.97 -16.10 -14.19
CA ILE A 91 7.04 -15.27 -13.62
C ILE A 91 6.92 -13.82 -14.11
N PHE A 92 6.67 -13.63 -15.39
CA PHE A 92 6.53 -12.30 -16.00
C PHE A 92 5.37 -11.52 -15.37
N PHE A 93 4.18 -12.13 -15.26
CA PHE A 93 3.04 -11.46 -14.65
C PHE A 93 3.25 -11.17 -13.15
N CYS A 94 3.90 -12.08 -12.43
CA CYS A 94 4.23 -11.85 -11.02
C CYS A 94 5.11 -10.60 -10.86
N TYR A 95 6.33 -10.65 -11.36
CA TYR A 95 7.35 -9.64 -11.09
C TYR A 95 7.31 -8.44 -12.03
N GLY A 96 6.79 -8.61 -13.24
CA GLY A 96 6.72 -7.55 -14.24
C GLY A 96 5.49 -6.68 -14.15
N VAL A 97 4.38 -7.18 -13.57
CA VAL A 97 3.09 -6.47 -13.60
C VAL A 97 2.47 -6.38 -12.22
N LEU A 98 2.15 -7.51 -11.59
CA LEU A 98 1.29 -7.52 -10.39
C LEU A 98 2.02 -7.02 -9.16
N ASP A 99 3.26 -7.43 -8.95
CA ASP A 99 4.04 -6.99 -7.78
C ASP A 99 4.38 -5.49 -7.82
N PRO A 100 4.86 -4.92 -8.94
CA PRO A 100 5.02 -3.47 -9.06
C PRO A 100 3.71 -2.71 -8.82
N LEU A 101 2.58 -3.20 -9.35
CA LEU A 101 1.28 -2.57 -9.15
C LEU A 101 0.84 -2.61 -7.68
N SER A 102 1.02 -3.75 -7.02
CA SER A 102 0.75 -3.88 -5.57
C SER A 102 1.60 -2.90 -4.75
N ASN A 103 2.88 -2.77 -5.08
CA ASN A 103 3.79 -1.85 -4.38
C ASN A 103 3.42 -0.38 -4.63
N MET A 104 2.99 -0.03 -5.84
CA MET A 104 2.47 1.31 -6.15
C MET A 104 1.22 1.64 -5.31
N MET A 105 0.29 0.69 -5.17
CA MET A 105 -0.88 0.85 -4.31
C MET A 105 -0.50 1.05 -2.84
N LYS A 106 0.48 0.29 -2.33
CA LYS A 106 1.01 0.47 -0.96
C LYS A 106 1.59 1.87 -0.75
N GLN A 107 2.30 2.39 -1.75
CA GLN A 107 2.89 3.73 -1.67
C GLN A 107 1.79 4.80 -1.61
N LEU A 108 0.75 4.71 -2.42
CA LEU A 108 -0.39 5.63 -2.37
C LEU A 108 -1.07 5.63 -1.00
N VAL A 109 -1.29 4.46 -0.41
CA VAL A 109 -1.84 4.32 0.95
C VAL A 109 -0.93 5.01 1.97
N HIS A 110 0.38 4.81 1.88
CA HIS A 110 1.33 5.46 2.78
C HIS A 110 1.29 6.99 2.68
N GLU A 111 1.17 7.52 1.48
CA GLU A 111 1.04 8.97 1.23
C GLU A 111 -0.24 9.55 1.85
N GLU A 112 -1.36 8.84 1.70
CA GLU A 112 -2.64 9.26 2.27
C GLU A 112 -2.61 9.23 3.80
N LEU A 113 -2.06 8.17 4.39
CA LEU A 113 -1.90 8.05 5.85
C LEU A 113 -0.99 9.13 6.43
N ALA A 114 0.12 9.47 5.77
CA ALA A 114 1.01 10.55 6.22
C ALA A 114 0.27 11.90 6.33
N SER A 115 -0.67 12.15 5.43
CA SER A 115 -1.53 13.34 5.49
C SER A 115 -2.46 13.31 6.71
N LEU A 116 -3.07 12.17 6.99
CA LEU A 116 -3.95 12.00 8.17
C LEU A 116 -3.16 12.06 9.49
N GLU A 117 -1.97 11.47 9.52
CA GLU A 117 -1.06 11.57 10.67
C GLU A 117 -0.65 13.01 10.95
N SER A 118 -0.37 13.79 9.90
CA SER A 118 -0.05 15.21 10.06
C SER A 118 -1.18 15.98 10.75
N VAL A 119 -2.44 15.71 10.37
CA VAL A 119 -3.61 16.32 11.01
C VAL A 119 -3.76 15.83 12.46
N LYS A 120 -3.58 14.53 12.74
CA LYS A 120 -3.60 14.00 14.12
C LYS A 120 -2.63 14.76 15.01
N VAL A 121 -1.38 14.90 14.56
CA VAL A 121 -0.33 15.57 15.35
C VAL A 121 -0.66 17.06 15.61
N VAL A 122 -1.22 17.76 14.63
CA VAL A 122 -1.66 19.15 14.82
C VAL A 122 -2.74 19.23 15.90
N LEU A 123 -3.76 18.38 15.82
CA LEU A 123 -4.89 18.37 16.74
C LEU A 123 -4.45 18.05 18.17
N VAL A 124 -3.67 16.99 18.35
CA VAL A 124 -3.16 16.57 19.66
C VAL A 124 -2.27 17.64 20.29
N THR A 125 -1.38 18.25 19.49
CA THR A 125 -0.48 19.30 19.94
C THR A 125 -1.24 20.56 20.36
N HIS A 126 -2.31 20.90 19.63
CA HIS A 126 -3.17 22.02 19.95
C HIS A 126 -3.95 21.79 21.25
N VAL A 127 -4.55 20.61 21.45
CA VAL A 127 -5.27 20.24 22.68
C VAL A 127 -4.33 20.19 23.89
N ALA A 128 -3.05 19.84 23.67
CA ALA A 128 -2.01 19.88 24.70
C ALA A 128 -1.63 21.31 25.12
N GLY A 129 -2.30 22.35 24.61
CA GLY A 129 -2.07 23.76 24.98
C GLY A 129 -0.84 24.40 24.33
N LYS A 130 -0.26 23.81 23.29
CA LYS A 130 0.87 24.42 22.58
C LYS A 130 0.39 25.57 21.69
N PRO A 131 1.24 26.60 21.45
CA PRO A 131 0.93 27.67 20.53
C PRO A 131 0.58 27.15 19.12
N PRO A 132 -0.37 27.78 18.39
CA PRO A 132 -0.81 27.33 17.07
C PRO A 132 0.32 27.10 16.07
N LEU A 133 1.31 28.00 16.06
CA LEU A 133 2.50 27.88 15.18
C LEU A 133 3.27 26.58 15.43
N LEU A 134 3.47 26.20 16.70
CA LEU A 134 4.16 24.96 17.04
C LEU A 134 3.33 23.71 16.72
N ALA A 135 2.01 23.79 16.90
CA ALA A 135 1.12 22.69 16.53
C ALA A 135 1.16 22.41 15.01
N ILE A 136 1.08 23.46 14.21
CA ILE A 136 1.11 23.34 12.75
C ILE A 136 2.50 22.92 12.26
N ASP A 137 3.60 23.42 12.87
CA ASP A 137 4.95 22.97 12.51
C ASP A 137 5.17 21.49 12.83
N ALA A 138 4.60 20.99 13.93
CA ALA A 138 4.67 19.58 14.26
C ALA A 138 4.02 18.70 13.17
N GLY A 139 2.82 19.06 12.69
CA GLY A 139 2.19 18.37 11.57
C GLY A 139 2.96 18.53 10.24
N ARG A 140 3.48 19.74 9.98
CA ARG A 140 4.30 20.00 8.78
C ARG A 140 5.48 19.01 8.66
N ARG A 141 6.05 18.57 9.76
CA ARG A 141 7.21 17.64 9.73
C ARG A 141 6.88 16.29 9.14
N LEU A 142 5.62 15.86 9.21
CA LEU A 142 5.12 14.59 8.66
C LEU A 142 4.71 14.69 7.19
N VAL A 143 4.56 15.92 6.66
CA VAL A 143 4.25 16.14 5.26
C VAL A 143 5.42 15.75 4.38
N GLN A 144 5.15 15.10 3.25
CA GLN A 144 6.13 14.66 2.27
C GLN A 144 7.01 15.82 1.76
N LEU A 145 8.28 15.54 1.50
CA LEU A 145 9.28 16.53 1.11
C LEU A 145 8.91 17.33 -0.15
N ASN A 146 8.26 16.68 -1.12
CA ASN A 146 7.86 17.30 -2.39
C ASN A 146 6.78 18.38 -2.26
N ILE A 147 5.92 18.30 -1.24
CA ILE A 147 4.82 19.24 -0.99
C ILE A 147 4.99 20.04 0.31
N LYS A 148 6.04 19.74 1.07
CA LYS A 148 6.31 20.34 2.38
C LYS A 148 6.64 21.84 2.25
N PRO A 149 5.82 22.75 2.82
CA PRO A 149 6.14 24.16 2.83
C PRO A 149 7.36 24.46 3.70
N SER A 150 8.14 25.48 3.35
CA SER A 150 9.21 25.98 4.23
C SER A 150 8.61 26.60 5.51
N PHE A 151 9.40 26.62 6.59
CA PHE A 151 8.93 27.20 7.86
C PHE A 151 8.56 28.66 7.70
N ALA A 152 9.38 29.45 7.01
CA ALA A 152 9.11 30.87 6.74
C ALA A 152 7.80 31.11 5.97
N ARG A 153 7.44 30.19 5.08
CA ARG A 153 6.18 30.26 4.33
C ARG A 153 4.98 29.96 5.23
N LEU A 154 5.15 29.00 6.14
CA LEU A 154 4.14 28.66 7.15
C LEU A 154 3.89 29.84 8.10
N GLU A 155 4.95 30.43 8.65
CA GLU A 155 4.89 31.61 9.52
C GLU A 155 4.15 32.75 8.84
N GLY A 156 4.49 33.08 7.59
CA GLY A 156 3.80 34.11 6.83
C GLY A 156 2.33 33.82 6.49
N TRP A 157 1.86 32.60 6.61
CA TRP A 157 0.44 32.27 6.49
C TRP A 157 -0.31 32.48 7.81
N ILE A 158 0.34 32.17 8.93
CA ILE A 158 -0.26 32.32 10.28
C ILE A 158 -0.36 33.79 10.66
N ASP A 159 0.64 34.60 10.30
CA ASP A 159 0.63 36.07 10.57
C ASP A 159 -0.47 36.79 9.79
N LYS A 160 -1.06 36.20 8.79
CA LYS A 160 -2.17 36.72 8.00
C LYS A 160 -3.56 36.29 8.48
N MET A 161 -3.63 35.40 9.45
CA MET A 161 -4.87 34.94 10.07
C MET A 161 -5.24 35.77 11.28
#